data_597ff284bc789f851a945ca5fb52df77
#
_entry.id   597ff284bc789f851a945ca5fb52df77
#
_cell.length_a   1.000
_cell.length_b   1.000
_cell.length_c   1.000
_cell.angle_alpha   90.00
_cell.angle_beta   90.00
_cell.angle_gamma   90.00
#
_symmetry.space_group_name_H-M   'P 1'
#
loop_
_entity.id
_entity.type
_entity.pdbx_description
1 polymer ?
#
loop_
_entity_poly.entity_id
_entity_poly.type
_entity_poly.pdbx_seq_one_letter_code
_entity_poly.pdbx_strand_id
1 'polypeptide(L)'
;MVPHKRGKTMLKTDFRDDPGFRESTRPDAPHRSWRVAAMAACAFCAVALFARIMTYPMQHDEQFYISAGVLFDRYPLYSGIGFSHLPNVALLFAGAFALLGDTHYLLIGRLLAFAAWIGTFAALMLIARTYARGTLIGGLMIALLALNPMFLNTTGMTATNNFLPVPFMLFGLYLFLRAADRSEPSPALAFASGFVLAVAAGFKANYLLLLIPFAIAALLVPPAVPLRSRLLRVALPLFVGGIAGGLPSILYALDDPQGFIAHIVNAHRGPQLGYWSAHPDPVDPKVIGIGSKLLLAHRLWLSGVAMLTLVLLLSLVAIAVVRRQTFAPRWPLLLVGALAAMGAAISFVPSPSFPQYFTPPLPFAIVLVCLLFGSLDAPGRDLARPVMAAVFALTVITGAPLLLPALTGLAKPGGWTGVQVARDGAAIAARVRQRAGDGPVATLSPIHALEGHLPIYPHFALGQFMVRAAPWVPEGERRHYAYFVTPGTIPSLLSAQPPAAILTGMEGDTDAALEAFATERGYQPVPLSLKKAEDAKRVRLYLAR
;
A
#
# COMPACT_ATOMS: atom_id res chain seq x y z
N MET A 1 55.27 46.84 -25.19
CA MET A 1 54.49 46.49 -23.98
C MET A 1 53.03 46.37 -24.38
N VAL A 2 52.52 45.13 -24.56
CA VAL A 2 51.16 44.84 -24.96
C VAL A 2 50.51 44.08 -23.80
N PRO A 3 49.34 44.46 -23.25
CA PRO A 3 48.73 43.76 -22.16
C PRO A 3 47.86 42.60 -22.67
N HIS A 4 48.17 41.40 -22.18
CA HIS A 4 47.40 40.18 -22.35
C HIS A 4 46.01 40.28 -21.64
N LYS A 5 44.92 40.34 -22.42
CA LYS A 5 43.56 40.07 -21.92
C LYS A 5 43.34 38.57 -21.82
N ARG A 6 43.29 38.01 -20.61
CA ARG A 6 42.78 36.66 -20.33
C ARG A 6 41.26 36.67 -20.44
N GLY A 7 40.72 36.14 -21.53
CA GLY A 7 39.32 35.83 -21.67
C GLY A 7 38.92 34.62 -20.78
N LYS A 8 38.03 34.84 -19.83
CA LYS A 8 37.32 33.76 -19.14
C LYS A 8 36.28 33.21 -20.09
N THR A 9 36.59 32.09 -20.72
CA THR A 9 35.59 31.29 -21.47
C THR A 9 34.71 30.57 -20.47
N MET A 10 33.52 31.11 -20.22
CA MET A 10 32.44 30.36 -19.57
C MET A 10 32.01 29.23 -20.49
N LEU A 11 32.26 28.00 -20.11
CA LEU A 11 31.65 26.82 -20.71
C LEU A 11 30.13 26.85 -20.38
N LYS A 12 29.35 27.43 -21.28
CA LYS A 12 27.91 27.15 -21.39
C LYS A 12 27.77 25.81 -22.06
N THR A 13 27.82 24.73 -21.32
CA THR A 13 27.35 23.42 -21.79
C THR A 13 25.85 23.37 -21.65
N ASP A 14 25.16 23.84 -22.67
CA ASP A 14 23.73 23.60 -22.87
C ASP A 14 23.61 22.10 -23.28
N PHE A 15 23.08 21.27 -22.40
CA PHE A 15 22.91 19.81 -22.60
C PHE A 15 22.03 19.46 -23.80
N ARG A 16 21.40 20.47 -24.43
CA ARG A 16 20.61 20.31 -25.66
C ARG A 16 21.42 20.39 -26.95
N ASP A 17 22.62 20.91 -26.90
CA ASP A 17 23.44 21.23 -28.07
C ASP A 17 24.71 20.41 -28.20
N ASP A 18 24.83 19.27 -27.48
CA ASP A 18 25.85 18.29 -27.75
C ASP A 18 25.55 17.59 -29.09
N PRO A 19 26.31 17.85 -30.16
CA PRO A 19 26.10 17.23 -31.48
C PRO A 19 26.17 15.72 -31.43
N GLY A 20 26.94 15.13 -30.50
CA GLY A 20 27.04 13.69 -30.28
C GLY A 20 25.75 13.07 -29.73
N PHE A 21 24.84 13.86 -29.14
CA PHE A 21 23.55 13.40 -28.65
C PHE A 21 22.45 13.49 -29.72
N ARG A 22 22.61 14.31 -30.76
CA ARG A 22 21.65 14.50 -31.86
C ARG A 22 21.80 13.52 -33.02
N GLU A 23 22.97 12.92 -33.22
CA GLU A 23 23.22 12.07 -34.39
C GLU A 23 23.20 10.56 -34.19
N SER A 24 22.97 10.06 -32.96
CA SER A 24 22.68 8.64 -32.80
C SER A 24 21.24 8.39 -33.30
N THR A 25 21.12 8.11 -34.62
CA THR A 25 20.05 7.34 -35.29
C THR A 25 18.70 7.45 -34.57
N ARG A 26 17.70 8.06 -35.21
CA ARG A 26 16.28 7.93 -34.79
C ARG A 26 16.08 6.49 -34.41
N PRO A 27 15.81 6.18 -33.11
CA PRO A 27 15.51 4.79 -32.78
C PRO A 27 14.36 4.40 -33.71
N ASP A 28 14.49 3.27 -34.40
CA ASP A 28 13.39 2.70 -35.18
C ASP A 28 12.17 2.77 -34.28
N ALA A 29 11.25 3.69 -34.60
CA ALA A 29 10.05 3.87 -33.81
C ALA A 29 9.35 2.51 -33.82
N PRO A 30 9.16 1.83 -32.69
CA PRO A 30 8.58 0.49 -32.69
C PRO A 30 7.30 0.59 -33.49
N HIS A 31 7.13 -0.33 -34.44
CA HIS A 31 6.00 -0.35 -35.38
C HIS A 31 4.72 -0.05 -34.57
N ARG A 32 3.85 0.80 -35.11
CA ARG A 32 2.59 1.22 -34.45
C ARG A 32 1.84 0.03 -33.85
N SER A 33 1.93 -1.15 -34.47
CA SER A 33 1.37 -2.42 -34.00
C SER A 33 1.88 -2.85 -32.61
N TRP A 34 3.18 -2.73 -32.32
CA TRP A 34 3.75 -3.12 -31.01
C TRP A 34 3.31 -2.18 -29.86
N ARG A 35 3.14 -0.89 -30.17
CA ARG A 35 2.60 0.06 -29.17
C ARG A 35 1.14 -0.25 -28.84
N VAL A 36 0.34 -0.56 -29.86
CA VAL A 36 -1.05 -0.97 -29.69
C VAL A 36 -1.14 -2.26 -28.87
N ALA A 37 -0.31 -3.27 -29.20
CA ALA A 37 -0.26 -4.53 -28.46
C ALA A 37 0.12 -4.33 -26.98
N ALA A 38 1.12 -3.49 -26.69
CA ALA A 38 1.51 -3.17 -25.32
C ALA A 38 0.39 -2.46 -24.55
N MET A 39 -0.29 -1.50 -25.16
CA MET A 39 -1.43 -0.84 -24.55
C MET A 39 -2.60 -1.79 -24.30
N ALA A 40 -2.90 -2.68 -25.26
CA ALA A 40 -3.93 -3.69 -25.09
C ALA A 40 -3.60 -4.67 -23.95
N ALA A 41 -2.34 -5.10 -23.84
CA ALA A 41 -1.87 -5.94 -22.74
C ALA A 41 -2.01 -5.23 -21.36
N CYS A 42 -1.65 -3.94 -21.29
CA CYS A 42 -1.84 -3.16 -20.06
C CYS A 42 -3.32 -3.02 -19.70
N ALA A 43 -4.19 -2.75 -20.68
CA ALA A 43 -5.64 -2.67 -20.49
C ALA A 43 -6.21 -4.03 -20.02
N PHE A 44 -5.76 -5.12 -20.63
CA PHE A 44 -6.15 -6.47 -20.22
C PHE A 44 -5.71 -6.76 -18.78
N CYS A 45 -4.47 -6.43 -18.40
CA CYS A 45 -4.00 -6.54 -17.02
C CYS A 45 -4.87 -5.72 -16.04
N ALA A 46 -5.24 -4.49 -16.42
CA ALA A 46 -6.10 -3.66 -15.58
C ALA A 46 -7.49 -4.29 -15.38
N VAL A 47 -8.10 -4.81 -16.45
CA VAL A 47 -9.40 -5.50 -16.38
C VAL A 47 -9.32 -6.77 -15.52
N ALA A 48 -8.25 -7.56 -15.69
CA ALA A 48 -8.05 -8.78 -14.91
C ALA A 48 -7.79 -8.49 -13.42
N LEU A 49 -7.02 -7.45 -13.11
CA LEU A 49 -6.84 -6.96 -11.74
C LEU A 49 -8.14 -6.46 -11.13
N PHE A 50 -8.93 -5.68 -11.88
CA PHE A 50 -10.26 -5.26 -11.42
C PHE A 50 -11.12 -6.45 -11.05
N ALA A 51 -11.22 -7.45 -11.95
CA ALA A 51 -11.99 -8.67 -11.71
C ALA A 51 -11.51 -9.38 -10.42
N ARG A 52 -10.19 -9.52 -10.25
CA ARG A 52 -9.61 -10.17 -9.08
C ARG A 52 -9.88 -9.39 -7.79
N ILE A 53 -9.70 -8.07 -7.79
CA ILE A 53 -9.98 -7.20 -6.64
C ILE A 53 -11.45 -7.34 -6.23
N MET A 54 -12.38 -7.30 -7.18
CA MET A 54 -13.82 -7.38 -6.89
C MET A 54 -14.23 -8.75 -6.35
N THR A 55 -13.56 -9.83 -6.77
CA THR A 55 -13.90 -11.21 -6.38
C THR A 55 -13.03 -11.77 -5.26
N TYR A 56 -11.98 -11.05 -4.85
CA TYR A 56 -11.08 -11.50 -3.79
C TYR A 56 -11.84 -11.68 -2.47
N PRO A 57 -11.59 -12.74 -1.67
CA PRO A 57 -12.23 -12.91 -0.36
C PRO A 57 -12.01 -11.69 0.54
N MET A 58 -12.99 -11.41 1.40
CA MET A 58 -12.85 -10.36 2.42
C MET A 58 -11.76 -10.76 3.42
N GLN A 59 -10.94 -9.79 3.80
CA GLN A 59 -9.86 -9.97 4.77
C GLN A 59 -10.16 -9.20 6.06
N HIS A 60 -9.68 -9.72 7.19
CA HIS A 60 -9.84 -9.07 8.50
C HIS A 60 -9.34 -7.61 8.52
N ASP A 61 -8.19 -7.35 7.88
CA ASP A 61 -7.62 -6.00 7.81
C ASP A 61 -8.54 -4.99 7.15
N GLU A 62 -9.36 -5.39 6.16
CA GLU A 62 -10.26 -4.45 5.45
C GLU A 62 -11.29 -3.84 6.37
N GLN A 63 -11.88 -4.64 7.26
CA GLN A 63 -12.88 -4.11 8.19
C GLN A 63 -12.29 -3.13 9.20
N PHE A 64 -11.02 -3.32 9.60
CA PHE A 64 -10.31 -2.37 10.45
C PHE A 64 -10.23 -0.97 9.80
N TYR A 65 -9.79 -0.89 8.54
CA TYR A 65 -9.62 0.39 7.85
C TYR A 65 -10.94 1.00 7.41
N ILE A 66 -11.86 0.19 6.91
CA ILE A 66 -13.16 0.66 6.42
C ILE A 66 -13.99 1.17 7.59
N SER A 67 -14.05 0.45 8.71
CA SER A 67 -14.79 0.90 9.89
C SER A 67 -14.27 2.21 10.44
N ALA A 68 -12.95 2.43 10.44
CA ALA A 68 -12.38 3.71 10.82
C ALA A 68 -12.86 4.86 9.91
N GLY A 69 -13.01 4.61 8.61
CA GLY A 69 -13.56 5.58 7.66
C GLY A 69 -15.06 5.83 7.86
N VAL A 70 -15.86 4.77 8.09
CA VAL A 70 -17.33 4.87 8.30
C VAL A 70 -17.66 5.61 9.61
N LEU A 71 -16.87 5.37 10.65
CA LEU A 71 -17.11 5.93 11.97
C LEU A 71 -16.41 7.27 12.23
N PHE A 72 -15.69 7.78 11.24
CA PHE A 72 -14.84 8.97 11.34
C PHE A 72 -15.57 10.20 11.87
N ASP A 73 -16.79 10.44 11.40
CA ASP A 73 -17.60 11.60 11.81
C ASP A 73 -18.17 11.48 13.24
N ARG A 74 -18.23 10.26 13.77
CA ARG A 74 -18.81 10.00 15.10
C ARG A 74 -17.75 9.88 16.19
N TYR A 75 -16.57 9.37 15.83
CA TYR A 75 -15.51 9.07 16.79
C TYR A 75 -14.15 9.53 16.25
N PRO A 76 -13.40 10.37 16.97
CA PRO A 76 -12.02 10.72 16.63
C PRO A 76 -11.15 9.45 16.53
N LEU A 77 -10.19 9.44 15.62
CA LEU A 77 -9.40 8.23 15.32
C LEU A 77 -8.66 7.65 16.52
N TYR A 78 -7.99 8.50 17.29
CA TYR A 78 -7.13 8.04 18.39
C TYR A 78 -7.82 8.15 19.75
N SER A 79 -8.43 9.28 20.04
CA SER A 79 -9.15 9.48 21.30
C SER A 79 -10.56 8.86 21.32
N GLY A 80 -11.07 8.40 20.17
CA GLY A 80 -12.42 7.81 20.05
C GLY A 80 -12.42 6.31 19.79
N ILE A 81 -11.70 5.79 18.78
CA ILE A 81 -11.77 4.37 18.40
C ILE A 81 -10.44 3.63 18.49
N GLY A 82 -9.37 4.23 18.97
CA GLY A 82 -8.08 3.55 19.16
C GLY A 82 -7.40 3.09 17.86
N PHE A 83 -7.49 3.88 16.79
CA PHE A 83 -6.94 3.55 15.49
C PHE A 83 -5.40 3.51 15.52
N SER A 84 -4.79 2.36 15.23
CA SER A 84 -3.36 2.13 15.41
C SER A 84 -2.51 2.34 14.15
N HIS A 85 -2.97 3.17 13.21
CA HIS A 85 -2.26 3.50 11.96
C HIS A 85 -2.32 5.00 11.69
N LEU A 86 -1.48 5.50 10.77
CA LEU A 86 -1.52 6.89 10.33
C LEU A 86 -2.85 7.24 9.65
N PRO A 87 -3.31 8.51 9.69
CA PRO A 87 -4.73 8.86 9.47
C PRO A 87 -5.17 8.77 8.00
N ASN A 88 -4.24 8.80 7.02
CA ASN A 88 -4.61 9.02 5.62
C ASN A 88 -5.54 7.96 5.03
N VAL A 89 -5.48 6.70 5.50
CA VAL A 89 -6.40 5.66 5.01
C VAL A 89 -7.83 5.93 5.50
N ALA A 90 -7.99 6.22 6.79
CA ALA A 90 -9.30 6.54 7.37
C ALA A 90 -9.89 7.81 6.74
N LEU A 91 -9.07 8.85 6.54
CA LEU A 91 -9.47 10.09 5.88
C LEU A 91 -9.88 9.86 4.42
N LEU A 92 -9.12 9.03 3.66
CA LEU A 92 -9.45 8.68 2.29
C LEU A 92 -10.80 7.97 2.20
N PHE A 93 -11.03 6.99 3.08
CA PHE A 93 -12.28 6.24 3.10
C PHE A 93 -13.44 7.12 3.56
N ALA A 94 -13.29 7.90 4.63
CA ALA A 94 -14.32 8.84 5.08
C ALA A 94 -14.72 9.82 3.98
N GLY A 95 -13.74 10.44 3.30
CA GLY A 95 -14.01 11.33 2.18
C GLY A 95 -14.70 10.63 1.00
N ALA A 96 -14.31 9.39 0.68
CA ALA A 96 -14.96 8.63 -0.38
C ALA A 96 -16.40 8.24 -0.02
N PHE A 97 -16.67 7.85 1.23
CA PHE A 97 -18.01 7.52 1.70
C PHE A 97 -18.92 8.75 1.74
N ALA A 98 -18.41 9.90 2.17
CA ALA A 98 -19.14 11.16 2.12
C ALA A 98 -19.53 11.59 0.69
N LEU A 99 -18.69 11.25 -0.31
CA LEU A 99 -18.93 11.62 -1.72
C LEU A 99 -19.77 10.60 -2.48
N LEU A 100 -19.61 9.30 -2.21
CA LEU A 100 -20.19 8.22 -3.01
C LEU A 100 -21.41 7.56 -2.35
N GLY A 101 -21.69 7.87 -1.08
CA GLY A 101 -22.82 7.39 -0.33
C GLY A 101 -22.43 6.48 0.83
N ASP A 102 -23.43 6.17 1.65
CA ASP A 102 -23.33 5.48 2.93
C ASP A 102 -23.62 3.97 2.85
N THR A 103 -23.52 3.39 1.67
CA THR A 103 -23.73 1.97 1.40
C THR A 103 -22.58 1.40 0.56
N HIS A 104 -22.38 0.08 0.61
CA HIS A 104 -21.34 -0.60 -0.17
C HIS A 104 -19.91 -0.14 0.18
N TYR A 105 -19.64 0.07 1.45
CA TYR A 105 -18.35 0.57 1.94
C TYR A 105 -17.15 -0.28 1.49
N LEU A 106 -17.28 -1.62 1.56
CA LEU A 106 -16.22 -2.52 1.08
C LEU A 106 -16.01 -2.40 -0.43
N LEU A 107 -17.08 -2.25 -1.21
CA LEU A 107 -16.98 -2.07 -2.66
C LEU A 107 -16.25 -0.76 -2.99
N ILE A 108 -16.62 0.34 -2.33
CA ILE A 108 -15.95 1.64 -2.50
C ILE A 108 -14.47 1.53 -2.14
N GLY A 109 -14.13 0.91 -1.02
CA GLY A 109 -12.74 0.67 -0.62
C GLY A 109 -11.94 -0.13 -1.67
N ARG A 110 -12.56 -1.14 -2.29
CA ARG A 110 -11.97 -1.93 -3.37
C ARG A 110 -11.80 -1.17 -4.67
N LEU A 111 -12.72 -0.26 -4.99
CA LEU A 111 -12.59 0.67 -6.11
C LEU A 111 -11.40 1.62 -5.90
N LEU A 112 -11.17 2.10 -4.69
CA LEU A 112 -9.99 2.90 -4.35
C LEU A 112 -8.69 2.09 -4.47
N ALA A 113 -8.68 0.82 -4.03
CA ALA A 113 -7.54 -0.07 -4.26
C ALA A 113 -7.26 -0.26 -5.76
N PHE A 114 -8.30 -0.42 -6.59
CA PHE A 114 -8.14 -0.47 -8.05
C PHE A 114 -7.63 0.85 -8.63
N ALA A 115 -8.15 2.00 -8.16
CA ALA A 115 -7.64 3.31 -8.57
C ALA A 115 -6.14 3.48 -8.24
N ALA A 116 -5.67 2.94 -7.11
CA ALA A 116 -4.25 2.91 -6.78
C ALA A 116 -3.42 2.09 -7.80
N TRP A 117 -3.95 0.98 -8.32
CA TRP A 117 -3.32 0.23 -9.41
C TRP A 117 -3.22 1.06 -10.70
N ILE A 118 -4.29 1.74 -11.09
CA ILE A 118 -4.29 2.61 -12.28
C ILE A 118 -3.28 3.75 -12.10
N GLY A 119 -3.23 4.39 -10.93
CA GLY A 119 -2.23 5.39 -10.59
C GLY A 119 -0.80 4.84 -10.67
N THR A 120 -0.58 3.63 -10.18
CA THR A 120 0.73 2.94 -10.27
C THR A 120 1.13 2.69 -11.73
N PHE A 121 0.20 2.21 -12.58
CA PHE A 121 0.47 2.01 -14.01
C PHE A 121 0.81 3.33 -14.72
N ALA A 122 0.08 4.39 -14.39
CA ALA A 122 0.35 5.74 -14.94
C ALA A 122 1.74 6.23 -14.53
N ALA A 123 2.13 6.09 -13.26
CA ALA A 123 3.44 6.49 -12.77
C ALA A 123 4.58 5.69 -13.45
N LEU A 124 4.47 4.37 -13.54
CA LEU A 124 5.44 3.51 -14.22
C LEU A 124 5.57 3.88 -15.70
N MET A 125 4.45 4.12 -16.38
CA MET A 125 4.45 4.53 -17.78
C MET A 125 5.09 5.90 -18.01
N LEU A 126 4.85 6.88 -17.11
CA LEU A 126 5.49 8.20 -17.15
C LEU A 126 7.01 8.08 -16.97
N ILE A 127 7.47 7.29 -16.01
CA ILE A 127 8.89 7.02 -15.79
C ILE A 127 9.50 6.36 -17.04
N ALA A 128 8.85 5.32 -17.58
CA ALA A 128 9.34 4.60 -18.74
C ALA A 128 9.46 5.49 -20.00
N ARG A 129 8.45 6.34 -20.24
CA ARG A 129 8.47 7.28 -21.38
C ARG A 129 9.56 8.33 -21.24
N THR A 130 9.82 8.78 -20.02
CA THR A 130 10.80 9.82 -19.74
C THR A 130 12.23 9.31 -19.80
N TYR A 131 12.53 8.17 -19.17
CA TYR A 131 13.90 7.70 -18.95
C TYR A 131 14.34 6.57 -19.88
N ALA A 132 13.42 5.79 -20.43
CA ALA A 132 13.74 4.73 -21.39
C ALA A 132 13.15 4.95 -22.80
N ARG A 133 12.45 6.08 -23.01
CA ARG A 133 11.84 6.49 -24.31
C ARG A 133 10.97 5.41 -24.96
N GLY A 134 10.39 4.50 -24.16
CA GLY A 134 9.67 3.35 -24.71
C GLY A 134 8.40 2.97 -23.95
N THR A 135 7.31 2.71 -24.70
CA THR A 135 6.07 2.15 -24.15
C THR A 135 6.22 0.66 -23.82
N LEU A 136 7.09 -0.06 -24.53
CA LEU A 136 7.33 -1.49 -24.29
C LEU A 136 7.97 -1.73 -22.92
N ILE A 137 8.97 -0.92 -22.54
CA ILE A 137 9.56 -1.02 -21.19
C ILE A 137 8.52 -0.70 -20.12
N GLY A 138 7.63 0.28 -20.35
CA GLY A 138 6.52 0.56 -19.44
C GLY A 138 5.58 -0.63 -19.30
N GLY A 139 5.26 -1.32 -20.40
CA GLY A 139 4.48 -2.56 -20.38
C GLY A 139 5.15 -3.68 -19.59
N LEU A 140 6.48 -3.87 -19.75
CA LEU A 140 7.25 -4.82 -18.94
C LEU A 140 7.23 -4.46 -17.46
N MET A 141 7.43 -3.18 -17.10
CA MET A 141 7.37 -2.73 -15.71
C MET A 141 6.00 -3.01 -15.08
N ILE A 142 4.92 -2.73 -15.81
CA ILE A 142 3.55 -3.02 -15.39
C ILE A 142 3.36 -4.53 -15.21
N ALA A 143 3.84 -5.36 -16.15
CA ALA A 143 3.74 -6.81 -16.04
C ALA A 143 4.51 -7.35 -14.84
N LEU A 144 5.75 -6.92 -14.61
CA LEU A 144 6.57 -7.31 -13.46
C LEU A 144 5.91 -6.98 -12.10
N LEU A 145 5.12 -5.91 -12.05
CA LEU A 145 4.40 -5.55 -10.82
C LEU A 145 3.03 -6.26 -10.74
N ALA A 146 2.22 -6.14 -11.79
CA ALA A 146 0.83 -6.59 -11.82
C ALA A 146 0.68 -8.12 -11.81
N LEU A 147 1.67 -8.85 -12.33
CA LEU A 147 1.68 -10.30 -12.36
C LEU A 147 2.51 -10.92 -11.23
N ASN A 148 3.01 -10.09 -10.30
CA ASN A 148 3.77 -10.58 -9.16
C ASN A 148 2.84 -11.15 -8.09
N PRO A 149 3.00 -12.44 -7.70
CA PRO A 149 2.15 -13.10 -6.70
C PRO A 149 2.08 -12.36 -5.36
N MET A 150 3.14 -11.62 -4.97
CA MET A 150 3.14 -10.85 -3.72
C MET A 150 2.10 -9.73 -3.72
N PHE A 151 1.80 -9.14 -4.89
CA PHE A 151 0.76 -8.13 -5.02
C PHE A 151 -0.61 -8.71 -5.38
N LEU A 152 -0.64 -9.88 -6.02
CA LEU A 152 -1.89 -10.57 -6.40
C LEU A 152 -2.57 -11.30 -5.24
N ASN A 153 -1.91 -11.38 -4.09
CA ASN A 153 -2.49 -11.80 -2.84
C ASN A 153 -3.01 -10.58 -2.05
N THR A 154 -3.10 -10.66 -0.75
CA THR A 154 -3.69 -9.64 0.12
C THR A 154 -3.21 -8.22 -0.15
N THR A 155 -1.91 -8.02 -0.45
CA THR A 155 -1.29 -6.69 -0.54
C THR A 155 -1.98 -5.75 -1.53
N GLY A 156 -2.23 -6.19 -2.75
CA GLY A 156 -2.77 -5.36 -3.82
C GLY A 156 -4.25 -5.60 -4.11
N MET A 157 -4.89 -6.55 -3.41
CA MET A 157 -6.25 -7.01 -3.72
C MET A 157 -7.30 -6.47 -2.75
N THR A 158 -6.87 -5.90 -1.63
CA THR A 158 -7.72 -5.54 -0.51
C THR A 158 -7.70 -4.03 -0.23
N ALA A 159 -8.77 -3.54 0.39
CA ALA A 159 -8.95 -2.15 0.80
C ALA A 159 -8.19 -1.85 2.10
N THR A 160 -6.84 -1.89 2.03
CA THR A 160 -5.94 -1.71 3.17
C THR A 160 -4.84 -0.68 2.87
N ASN A 161 -4.02 -0.37 3.86
CA ASN A 161 -2.89 0.54 3.70
C ASN A 161 -1.66 -0.09 2.98
N ASN A 162 -1.73 -1.34 2.55
CA ASN A 162 -0.56 -2.04 2.04
C ASN A 162 -0.11 -1.58 0.64
N PHE A 163 -1.06 -1.28 -0.24
CA PHE A 163 -0.78 -0.90 -1.63
C PHE A 163 -1.01 0.59 -1.92
N LEU A 164 -1.89 1.25 -1.16
CA LEU A 164 -2.23 2.67 -1.34
C LEU A 164 -1.01 3.62 -1.39
N PRO A 165 0.09 3.42 -0.63
CA PRO A 165 1.26 4.28 -0.72
C PRO A 165 2.01 4.20 -2.06
N VAL A 166 1.93 3.06 -2.77
CA VAL A 166 2.79 2.77 -3.94
C VAL A 166 2.66 3.79 -5.08
N PRO A 167 1.44 4.13 -5.58
CA PRO A 167 1.32 5.14 -6.64
C PRO A 167 1.88 6.49 -6.21
N PHE A 168 1.63 6.92 -4.98
CA PHE A 168 2.12 8.20 -4.46
C PHE A 168 3.65 8.22 -4.37
N MET A 169 4.28 7.14 -3.89
CA MET A 169 5.75 7.03 -3.87
C MET A 169 6.35 7.09 -5.27
N LEU A 170 5.75 6.43 -6.26
CA LEU A 170 6.23 6.45 -7.64
C LEU A 170 6.01 7.81 -8.32
N PHE A 171 4.87 8.46 -8.09
CA PHE A 171 4.65 9.82 -8.57
C PHE A 171 5.59 10.82 -7.89
N GLY A 172 5.78 10.70 -6.57
CA GLY A 172 6.74 11.51 -5.83
C GLY A 172 8.17 11.35 -6.35
N LEU A 173 8.59 10.11 -6.62
CA LEU A 173 9.88 9.82 -7.26
C LEU A 173 9.98 10.46 -8.65
N TYR A 174 8.96 10.28 -9.49
CA TYR A 174 8.92 10.89 -10.82
C TYR A 174 9.08 12.42 -10.76
N LEU A 175 8.32 13.08 -9.88
CA LEU A 175 8.36 14.52 -9.69
C LEU A 175 9.74 14.99 -9.19
N PHE A 176 10.34 14.27 -8.24
CA PHE A 176 11.68 14.55 -7.74
C PHE A 176 12.74 14.45 -8.84
N LEU A 177 12.73 13.36 -9.60
CA LEU A 177 13.63 13.16 -10.73
C LEU A 177 13.47 14.29 -11.74
N ARG A 178 12.24 14.70 -12.06
CA ARG A 178 11.95 15.81 -12.98
C ARG A 178 12.32 17.18 -12.43
N ALA A 179 12.26 17.37 -11.10
CA ALA A 179 12.67 18.60 -10.44
C ALA A 179 14.19 18.80 -10.54
N ALA A 180 14.96 17.71 -10.36
CA ALA A 180 16.42 17.75 -10.29
C ALA A 180 17.13 17.50 -11.64
N ASP A 181 16.41 17.01 -12.67
CA ASP A 181 16.97 16.71 -14.00
C ASP A 181 16.96 17.93 -14.94
N ARG A 182 17.10 19.11 -14.41
CA ARG A 182 17.11 20.38 -15.16
C ARG A 182 18.37 21.14 -14.86
N SER A 183 18.83 21.94 -15.83
CA SER A 183 19.91 22.90 -15.63
C SER A 183 19.61 23.88 -14.48
N GLU A 184 18.35 24.27 -14.35
CA GLU A 184 17.80 24.97 -13.19
C GLU A 184 16.72 24.09 -12.52
N PRO A 185 16.95 23.63 -11.26
CA PRO A 185 15.96 22.85 -10.54
C PRO A 185 14.62 23.58 -10.38
N SER A 186 13.52 22.82 -10.45
CA SER A 186 12.16 23.35 -10.36
C SER A 186 11.62 23.27 -8.93
N PRO A 187 11.46 24.42 -8.22
CA PRO A 187 10.91 24.41 -6.86
C PRO A 187 9.48 23.88 -6.80
N ALA A 188 8.66 24.15 -7.81
CA ALA A 188 7.27 23.67 -7.86
C ALA A 188 7.19 22.15 -7.95
N LEU A 189 8.05 21.52 -8.78
CA LEU A 189 8.09 20.05 -8.85
C LEU A 189 8.70 19.44 -7.59
N ALA A 190 9.67 20.10 -6.95
CA ALA A 190 10.23 19.65 -5.68
C ALA A 190 9.19 19.73 -4.55
N PHE A 191 8.41 20.82 -4.47
CA PHE A 191 7.30 20.95 -3.54
C PHE A 191 6.25 19.85 -3.78
N ALA A 192 5.79 19.69 -5.03
CA ALA A 192 4.80 18.65 -5.37
C ALA A 192 5.31 17.24 -5.05
N SER A 193 6.61 16.98 -5.27
CA SER A 193 7.23 15.72 -4.86
C SER A 193 7.13 15.53 -3.36
N GLY A 194 7.56 16.51 -2.55
CA GLY A 194 7.50 16.43 -1.09
C GLY A 194 6.08 16.20 -0.58
N PHE A 195 5.11 16.93 -1.15
CA PHE A 195 3.70 16.77 -0.81
C PHE A 195 3.21 15.33 -1.05
N VAL A 196 3.42 14.81 -2.26
CA VAL A 196 2.95 13.47 -2.64
C VAL A 196 3.67 12.36 -1.86
N LEU A 197 4.97 12.51 -1.59
CA LEU A 197 5.74 11.58 -0.77
C LEU A 197 5.26 11.54 0.69
N ALA A 198 4.93 12.68 1.27
CA ALA A 198 4.39 12.75 2.63
C ALA A 198 2.97 12.18 2.72
N VAL A 199 2.13 12.39 1.69
CA VAL A 199 0.83 11.71 1.58
C VAL A 199 1.02 10.19 1.56
N ALA A 200 2.00 9.67 0.79
CA ALA A 200 2.33 8.24 0.79
C ALA A 200 2.73 7.73 2.17
N ALA A 201 3.59 8.46 2.88
CA ALA A 201 4.01 8.11 4.24
C ALA A 201 2.84 8.13 5.23
N GLY A 202 1.89 9.05 5.07
CA GLY A 202 0.68 9.13 5.89
C GLY A 202 -0.31 7.96 5.71
N PHE A 203 -0.16 7.13 4.67
CA PHE A 203 -0.88 5.86 4.55
C PHE A 203 -0.25 4.75 5.39
N LYS A 204 1.09 4.73 5.52
CA LYS A 204 1.79 3.64 6.21
C LYS A 204 3.10 4.13 6.82
N ALA A 205 3.20 4.07 8.15
CA ALA A 205 4.28 4.68 8.92
C ALA A 205 5.70 4.25 8.51
N ASN A 206 5.92 2.99 8.09
CA ASN A 206 7.23 2.53 7.66
C ASN A 206 7.72 3.21 6.36
N TYR A 207 6.83 3.81 5.56
CA TYR A 207 7.20 4.60 4.39
C TYR A 207 7.88 5.94 4.75
N LEU A 208 7.79 6.41 6.00
CA LEU A 208 8.58 7.56 6.49
C LEU A 208 10.08 7.35 6.28
N LEU A 209 10.58 6.12 6.47
CA LEU A 209 11.99 5.81 6.28
C LEU A 209 12.42 5.91 4.80
N LEU A 210 11.51 5.74 3.84
CA LEU A 210 11.78 5.95 2.42
C LEU A 210 11.99 7.44 2.07
N LEU A 211 11.62 8.37 2.94
CA LEU A 211 11.87 9.80 2.72
C LEU A 211 13.35 10.16 2.92
N ILE A 212 14.11 9.36 3.67
CA ILE A 212 15.53 9.61 3.97
C ILE A 212 16.38 9.68 2.70
N PRO A 213 16.34 8.72 1.75
CA PRO A 213 17.07 8.84 0.49
C PRO A 213 16.71 10.10 -0.32
N PHE A 214 15.44 10.54 -0.31
CA PHE A 214 15.05 11.78 -0.97
C PHE A 214 15.63 13.02 -0.28
N ALA A 215 15.62 13.07 1.05
CA ALA A 215 16.22 14.17 1.80
C ALA A 215 17.72 14.30 1.53
N ILE A 216 18.44 13.17 1.53
CA ILE A 216 19.86 13.14 1.20
C ILE A 216 20.08 13.58 -0.26
N ALA A 217 19.31 13.03 -1.20
CA ALA A 217 19.41 13.41 -2.61
C ALA A 217 19.13 14.89 -2.83
N ALA A 218 18.16 15.49 -2.15
CA ALA A 218 17.84 16.92 -2.28
C ALA A 218 19.02 17.85 -1.93
N LEU A 219 19.95 17.39 -1.08
CA LEU A 219 21.16 18.12 -0.74
C LEU A 219 22.30 17.89 -1.76
N LEU A 220 22.31 16.74 -2.45
CA LEU A 220 23.40 16.30 -3.29
C LEU A 220 23.15 16.52 -4.79
N VAL A 221 21.89 16.59 -5.26
CA VAL A 221 21.59 16.65 -6.68
C VAL A 221 20.80 17.92 -7.08
N PRO A 222 21.00 18.42 -8.30
CA PRO A 222 22.02 17.99 -9.27
C PRO A 222 23.43 18.48 -8.87
N PRO A 223 24.48 17.65 -9.09
CA PRO A 223 25.84 17.99 -8.62
C PRO A 223 26.43 19.28 -9.24
N ALA A 224 26.01 19.60 -10.46
CA ALA A 224 26.48 20.79 -11.18
C ALA A 224 25.93 22.12 -10.62
N VAL A 225 24.91 22.06 -9.75
CA VAL A 225 24.25 23.24 -9.18
C VAL A 225 24.86 23.56 -7.80
N PRO A 226 25.18 24.83 -7.49
CA PRO A 226 25.70 25.22 -6.17
C PRO A 226 24.79 24.80 -5.02
N LEU A 227 25.39 24.46 -3.86
CA LEU A 227 24.65 24.01 -2.67
C LEU A 227 23.52 24.97 -2.28
N ARG A 228 23.78 26.28 -2.27
CA ARG A 228 22.77 27.30 -1.95
C ARG A 228 21.54 27.18 -2.85
N SER A 229 21.73 26.96 -4.15
CA SER A 229 20.63 26.81 -5.10
C SER A 229 19.89 25.47 -4.88
N ARG A 230 20.61 24.38 -4.56
CA ARG A 230 19.97 23.10 -4.21
C ARG A 230 19.13 23.24 -2.95
N LEU A 231 19.64 23.90 -1.92
CA LEU A 231 18.89 24.16 -0.69
C LEU A 231 17.60 24.95 -0.96
N LEU A 232 17.67 26.05 -1.73
CA LEU A 232 16.53 26.94 -1.95
C LEU A 232 15.54 26.41 -3.01
N ARG A 233 16.00 25.65 -4.01
CA ARG A 233 15.17 25.21 -5.14
C ARG A 233 14.76 23.74 -5.09
N VAL A 234 15.42 22.91 -4.27
CA VAL A 234 15.10 21.48 -4.13
C VAL A 234 14.76 21.12 -2.69
N ALA A 235 15.70 21.29 -1.75
CA ALA A 235 15.53 20.78 -0.39
C ALA A 235 14.42 21.53 0.38
N LEU A 236 14.43 22.86 0.39
CA LEU A 236 13.41 23.64 1.09
C LEU A 236 12.01 23.44 0.50
N PRO A 237 11.78 23.51 -0.84
CA PRO A 237 10.46 23.21 -1.40
C PRO A 237 10.00 21.79 -1.14
N LEU A 238 10.89 20.78 -1.23
CA LEU A 238 10.60 19.39 -0.89
C LEU A 238 10.13 19.26 0.57
N PHE A 239 10.84 19.91 1.50
CA PHE A 239 10.51 19.90 2.93
C PHE A 239 9.17 20.58 3.21
N VAL A 240 8.93 21.78 2.64
CA VAL A 240 7.65 22.51 2.81
C VAL A 240 6.49 21.71 2.21
N GLY A 241 6.70 21.10 1.03
CA GLY A 241 5.73 20.18 0.44
C GLY A 241 5.47 18.99 1.34
N GLY A 242 6.53 18.44 1.95
CA GLY A 242 6.44 17.34 2.93
C GLY A 242 5.60 17.70 4.16
N ILE A 243 5.79 18.89 4.72
CA ILE A 243 4.95 19.40 5.82
C ILE A 243 3.49 19.50 5.36
N ALA A 244 3.23 20.11 4.19
CA ALA A 244 1.88 20.28 3.68
C ALA A 244 1.16 18.95 3.43
N GLY A 245 1.84 17.95 2.83
CA GLY A 245 1.28 16.61 2.59
C GLY A 245 1.17 15.76 3.86
N GLY A 246 2.01 16.01 4.86
CA GLY A 246 2.00 15.34 6.17
C GLY A 246 1.08 16.00 7.20
N LEU A 247 0.42 17.12 6.84
CA LEU A 247 -0.37 17.93 7.76
C LEU A 247 -1.40 17.13 8.57
N PRO A 248 -2.15 16.17 8.01
CA PRO A 248 -3.08 15.37 8.82
C PRO A 248 -2.38 14.66 9.98
N SER A 249 -1.27 13.97 9.72
CA SER A 249 -0.52 13.26 10.77
C SER A 249 0.11 14.23 11.78
N ILE A 250 0.57 15.39 11.32
CA ILE A 250 1.16 16.43 12.18
C ILE A 250 0.09 16.99 13.13
N LEU A 251 -1.11 17.29 12.62
CA LEU A 251 -2.19 17.84 13.46
C LEU A 251 -2.62 16.86 14.55
N TYR A 252 -2.80 15.58 14.24
CA TYR A 252 -3.11 14.56 15.25
C TYR A 252 -1.96 14.39 16.28
N ALA A 253 -0.71 14.45 15.82
CA ALA A 253 0.44 14.35 16.71
C ALA A 253 0.60 15.58 17.63
N LEU A 254 0.14 16.76 17.22
CA LEU A 254 0.14 17.99 18.02
C LEU A 254 -1.04 18.06 18.98
N ASP A 255 -2.19 17.52 18.60
CA ASP A 255 -3.41 17.48 19.43
C ASP A 255 -3.22 16.59 20.65
N ASP A 256 -2.79 15.34 20.47
CA ASP A 256 -2.43 14.41 21.56
C ASP A 256 -1.14 13.65 21.25
N PRO A 257 0.05 14.20 21.55
CA PRO A 257 1.33 13.55 21.25
C PRO A 257 1.49 12.18 21.93
N GLN A 258 1.01 12.02 23.16
CA GLN A 258 1.16 10.77 23.91
C GLN A 258 0.22 9.69 23.38
N GLY A 259 -1.04 10.03 23.15
CA GLY A 259 -2.01 9.12 22.53
C GLY A 259 -1.58 8.74 21.12
N PHE A 260 -1.11 9.69 20.30
CA PHE A 260 -0.61 9.40 18.96
C PHE A 260 0.56 8.39 18.97
N ILE A 261 1.54 8.56 19.86
CA ILE A 261 2.66 7.62 20.02
C ILE A 261 2.17 6.26 20.54
N ALA A 262 1.25 6.26 21.52
CA ALA A 262 0.66 5.02 22.04
C ALA A 262 0.03 4.18 20.93
N HIS A 263 -0.73 4.80 20.02
CA HIS A 263 -1.39 4.11 18.93
C HIS A 263 -0.46 3.73 17.77
N ILE A 264 0.39 4.65 17.31
CA ILE A 264 1.19 4.44 16.09
C ILE A 264 2.46 3.61 16.36
N VAL A 265 3.03 3.71 17.56
CA VAL A 265 4.32 3.06 17.90
C VAL A 265 4.13 1.97 18.94
N ASN A 266 3.59 2.30 20.12
CA ASN A 266 3.58 1.40 21.27
C ASN A 266 2.66 0.21 21.03
N ALA A 267 1.47 0.40 20.43
CA ALA A 267 0.54 -0.67 20.09
C ALA A 267 1.20 -1.81 19.30
N HIS A 268 2.09 -1.48 18.37
CA HIS A 268 2.78 -2.46 17.54
C HIS A 268 3.98 -3.11 18.21
N ARG A 269 4.70 -2.40 19.08
CA ARG A 269 5.92 -2.89 19.76
C ARG A 269 5.61 -3.79 20.96
N GLY A 270 4.57 -3.48 21.72
CA GLY A 270 4.17 -4.19 22.94
C GLY A 270 2.95 -5.08 22.71
N PRO A 271 1.73 -4.52 22.73
CA PRO A 271 0.48 -5.27 22.74
C PRO A 271 0.33 -6.28 21.58
N GLN A 272 0.56 -5.85 20.34
CA GLN A 272 0.46 -6.75 19.19
C GLN A 272 1.52 -7.86 19.23
N LEU A 273 2.76 -7.55 19.58
CA LEU A 273 3.82 -8.53 19.69
C LEU A 273 3.54 -9.50 20.85
N GLY A 274 3.04 -9.01 22.00
CA GLY A 274 2.64 -9.82 23.15
C GLY A 274 1.57 -10.84 22.78
N TYR A 275 0.51 -10.40 22.10
CA TYR A 275 -0.54 -11.28 21.61
C TYR A 275 0.02 -12.40 20.73
N TRP A 276 0.77 -12.07 19.69
CA TRP A 276 1.29 -13.05 18.74
C TRP A 276 2.35 -13.97 19.34
N SER A 277 3.08 -13.54 20.37
CA SER A 277 4.03 -14.39 21.09
C SER A 277 3.32 -15.41 22.00
N ALA A 278 2.17 -15.02 22.55
CA ALA A 278 1.37 -15.88 23.42
C ALA A 278 0.46 -16.88 22.65
N HIS A 279 0.20 -16.62 21.36
CA HIS A 279 -0.66 -17.44 20.52
C HIS A 279 0.13 -17.98 19.31
N PRO A 280 1.08 -18.90 19.52
CA PRO A 280 1.80 -19.52 18.43
C PRO A 280 0.84 -20.40 17.61
N ASP A 281 0.88 -20.25 16.29
CA ASP A 281 0.12 -21.09 15.37
C ASP A 281 1.09 -22.09 14.70
N PRO A 282 0.91 -23.40 14.86
CA PRO A 282 1.79 -24.39 14.23
C PRO A 282 1.62 -24.47 12.72
N VAL A 283 0.45 -24.11 12.18
CA VAL A 283 0.15 -24.13 10.73
C VAL A 283 0.68 -22.86 10.04
N ASP A 284 0.54 -21.70 10.71
CA ASP A 284 1.04 -20.41 10.23
C ASP A 284 1.94 -19.75 11.30
N PRO A 285 3.18 -20.24 11.47
CA PRO A 285 4.07 -19.74 12.50
C PRO A 285 4.42 -18.28 12.27
N LYS A 286 4.24 -17.44 13.30
CA LYS A 286 4.50 -16.01 13.23
C LYS A 286 5.99 -15.73 13.09
N VAL A 287 6.34 -14.89 12.12
CA VAL A 287 7.72 -14.54 11.78
C VAL A 287 8.19 -13.39 12.67
N ILE A 288 8.85 -13.71 13.78
CA ILE A 288 9.28 -12.71 14.79
C ILE A 288 10.80 -12.47 14.73
N GLY A 289 11.60 -13.54 14.77
CA GLY A 289 13.06 -13.45 14.80
C GLY A 289 13.70 -13.09 13.46
N ILE A 290 14.92 -12.54 13.49
CA ILE A 290 15.63 -12.11 12.27
C ILE A 290 15.90 -13.30 11.31
N GLY A 291 16.22 -14.48 11.82
CA GLY A 291 16.44 -15.67 11.00
C GLY A 291 15.18 -16.07 10.21
N SER A 292 14.00 -16.09 10.87
CA SER A 292 12.72 -16.36 10.20
C SER A 292 12.35 -15.27 9.19
N LYS A 293 12.68 -14.01 9.47
CA LYS A 293 12.49 -12.89 8.52
C LYS A 293 13.39 -13.04 7.29
N LEU A 294 14.64 -13.45 7.47
CA LEU A 294 15.56 -13.73 6.35
C LEU A 294 15.05 -14.90 5.49
N LEU A 295 14.56 -15.97 6.14
CA LEU A 295 13.96 -17.08 5.41
C LEU A 295 12.71 -16.67 4.64
N LEU A 296 11.86 -15.83 5.23
CA LEU A 296 10.69 -15.28 4.55
C LEU A 296 11.10 -14.39 3.37
N ALA A 297 12.08 -13.50 3.55
CA ALA A 297 12.64 -12.67 2.48
C ALA A 297 13.17 -13.53 1.33
N HIS A 298 13.97 -14.57 1.64
CA HIS A 298 14.46 -15.53 0.66
C HIS A 298 13.32 -16.15 -0.15
N ARG A 299 12.28 -16.67 0.54
CA ARG A 299 11.12 -17.29 -0.12
C ARG A 299 10.35 -16.31 -1.02
N LEU A 300 10.24 -15.04 -0.62
CA LEU A 300 9.45 -14.04 -1.34
C LEU A 300 10.21 -13.38 -2.48
N TRP A 301 11.48 -13.02 -2.25
CA TRP A 301 12.27 -12.27 -3.25
C TRP A 301 13.01 -13.16 -4.24
N LEU A 302 13.38 -14.38 -3.84
CA LEU A 302 14.09 -15.32 -4.71
C LEU A 302 13.15 -16.38 -5.31
N SER A 303 11.88 -16.03 -5.51
CA SER A 303 10.90 -16.87 -6.20
C SER A 303 10.02 -16.07 -7.16
N GLY A 304 9.40 -16.76 -8.09
CA GLY A 304 8.42 -16.20 -9.02
C GLY A 304 8.89 -14.94 -9.74
N VAL A 305 7.99 -13.96 -9.89
CA VAL A 305 8.24 -12.72 -10.63
C VAL A 305 9.23 -11.79 -9.91
N ALA A 306 9.32 -11.87 -8.58
CA ALA A 306 10.33 -11.10 -7.84
C ALA A 306 11.74 -11.55 -8.22
N MET A 307 11.99 -12.85 -8.28
CA MET A 307 13.27 -13.40 -8.75
C MET A 307 13.55 -13.03 -10.22
N LEU A 308 12.54 -13.09 -11.10
CA LEU A 308 12.69 -12.68 -12.51
C LEU A 308 13.10 -11.20 -12.61
N THR A 309 12.58 -10.33 -11.74
CA THR A 309 12.99 -8.93 -11.66
C THR A 309 14.46 -8.78 -11.26
N LEU A 310 14.94 -9.57 -10.29
CA LEU A 310 16.34 -9.57 -9.86
C LEU A 310 17.26 -10.11 -10.97
N VAL A 311 16.88 -11.21 -11.62
CA VAL A 311 17.63 -11.78 -12.78
C VAL A 311 17.75 -10.75 -13.89
N LEU A 312 16.67 -10.03 -14.20
CA LEU A 312 16.71 -8.97 -15.21
C LEU A 312 17.64 -7.82 -14.79
N LEU A 313 17.56 -7.37 -13.55
CA LEU A 313 18.48 -6.33 -13.03
C LEU A 313 19.94 -6.75 -13.16
N LEU A 314 20.28 -7.96 -12.70
CA LEU A 314 21.64 -8.49 -12.77
C LEU A 314 22.12 -8.63 -14.23
N SER A 315 21.23 -9.06 -15.14
CA SER A 315 21.53 -9.15 -16.56
C SER A 315 21.84 -7.80 -17.17
N LEU A 316 21.04 -6.76 -16.85
CA LEU A 316 21.27 -5.40 -17.35
C LEU A 316 22.59 -4.82 -16.80
N VAL A 317 22.89 -5.06 -15.51
CA VAL A 317 24.18 -4.68 -14.91
C VAL A 317 25.34 -5.41 -15.61
N ALA A 318 25.24 -6.71 -15.82
CA ALA A 318 26.26 -7.50 -16.51
C ALA A 318 26.51 -6.98 -17.93
N ILE A 319 25.45 -6.69 -18.71
CA ILE A 319 25.57 -6.07 -20.03
C ILE A 319 26.31 -4.73 -19.95
N ALA A 320 25.95 -3.87 -19.00
CA ALA A 320 26.59 -2.59 -18.81
C ALA A 320 28.09 -2.72 -18.48
N VAL A 321 28.45 -3.68 -17.62
CA VAL A 321 29.86 -3.96 -17.24
C VAL A 321 30.64 -4.48 -18.46
N VAL A 322 30.12 -5.48 -19.16
CA VAL A 322 30.76 -6.06 -20.36
C VAL A 322 30.95 -5.00 -21.44
N ARG A 323 29.97 -4.11 -21.61
CA ARG A 323 30.03 -3.00 -22.55
C ARG A 323 30.88 -1.82 -22.05
N ARG A 324 31.46 -1.90 -20.84
CA ARG A 324 32.21 -0.82 -20.19
C ARG A 324 31.47 0.52 -20.18
N GLN A 325 30.16 0.46 -19.96
CA GLN A 325 29.31 1.66 -20.01
C GLN A 325 29.58 2.58 -18.83
N THR A 326 29.68 3.87 -19.09
CA THR A 326 29.66 4.91 -18.06
C THR A 326 28.25 5.48 -17.96
N PHE A 327 27.61 5.25 -16.82
CA PHE A 327 26.30 5.85 -16.57
C PHE A 327 26.46 7.36 -16.24
N ALA A 328 25.81 8.20 -17.02
CA ALA A 328 25.75 9.64 -16.77
C ALA A 328 24.31 10.14 -17.06
N PRO A 329 23.67 10.84 -16.10
CA PRO A 329 24.08 11.03 -14.72
C PRO A 329 23.85 9.77 -13.86
N ARG A 330 24.73 9.48 -12.91
CA ARG A 330 24.63 8.30 -12.01
C ARG A 330 23.60 8.48 -10.89
N TRP A 331 23.28 9.70 -10.51
CA TRP A 331 22.48 9.99 -9.33
C TRP A 331 21.04 9.41 -9.36
N PRO A 332 20.30 9.33 -10.50
CA PRO A 332 19.00 8.69 -10.50
C PRO A 332 19.07 7.20 -10.15
N LEU A 333 20.08 6.49 -10.67
CA LEU A 333 20.33 5.09 -10.35
C LEU A 333 20.68 4.90 -8.87
N LEU A 334 21.52 5.78 -8.31
CA LEU A 334 21.90 5.74 -6.89
C LEU A 334 20.71 6.02 -5.99
N LEU A 335 19.88 7.02 -6.30
CA LEU A 335 18.66 7.32 -5.53
C LEU A 335 17.69 6.13 -5.54
N VAL A 336 17.36 5.59 -6.72
CA VAL A 336 16.41 4.49 -6.82
C VAL A 336 16.98 3.21 -6.22
N GLY A 337 18.31 2.99 -6.34
CA GLY A 337 19.01 1.92 -5.66
C GLY A 337 18.95 2.05 -4.13
N ALA A 338 19.15 3.26 -3.60
CA ALA A 338 19.00 3.55 -2.18
C ALA A 338 17.56 3.35 -1.68
N LEU A 339 16.55 3.73 -2.50
CA LEU A 339 15.14 3.47 -2.20
C LEU A 339 14.82 1.98 -2.17
N ALA A 340 15.34 1.19 -3.12
CA ALA A 340 15.17 -0.27 -3.12
C ALA A 340 15.85 -0.90 -1.89
N ALA A 341 17.07 -0.48 -1.56
CA ALA A 341 17.80 -0.95 -0.38
C ALA A 341 17.09 -0.56 0.94
N MET A 342 16.64 0.69 1.05
CA MET A 342 15.84 1.14 2.20
C MET A 342 14.52 0.38 2.28
N GLY A 343 13.84 0.15 1.16
CA GLY A 343 12.64 -0.69 1.07
C GLY A 343 12.90 -2.12 1.57
N ALA A 344 14.04 -2.69 1.23
CA ALA A 344 14.46 -3.99 1.75
C ALA A 344 14.73 -3.93 3.27
N ALA A 345 15.42 -2.90 3.75
CA ALA A 345 15.72 -2.74 5.18
C ALA A 345 14.45 -2.60 6.03
N ILE A 346 13.50 -1.76 5.62
CA ILE A 346 12.24 -1.56 6.36
C ILE A 346 11.36 -2.80 6.38
N SER A 347 11.54 -3.75 5.45
CA SER A 347 10.82 -5.03 5.45
C SER A 347 11.10 -5.86 6.70
N PHE A 348 12.26 -5.68 7.33
CA PHE A 348 12.68 -6.40 8.53
C PHE A 348 12.26 -5.72 9.84
N VAL A 349 11.72 -4.50 9.79
CA VAL A 349 11.33 -3.75 11.01
C VAL A 349 10.10 -4.36 11.70
N PRO A 350 8.96 -4.63 11.01
CA PRO A 350 7.76 -5.13 11.68
C PRO A 350 7.95 -6.48 12.35
N SER A 351 7.33 -6.68 13.52
CA SER A 351 7.26 -7.96 14.23
C SER A 351 5.87 -8.13 14.84
N PRO A 352 5.17 -9.24 14.54
CA PRO A 352 5.58 -10.26 13.57
C PRO A 352 5.63 -9.71 12.14
N SER A 353 6.42 -10.37 11.28
CA SER A 353 6.49 -10.03 9.87
C SER A 353 5.50 -10.86 9.05
N PHE A 354 4.83 -10.19 8.10
CA PHE A 354 3.92 -10.78 7.13
C PHE A 354 4.41 -10.55 5.71
N PRO A 355 3.99 -11.38 4.72
CA PRO A 355 4.45 -11.24 3.33
C PRO A 355 4.29 -9.83 2.74
N GLN A 356 3.22 -9.10 3.09
CA GLN A 356 2.97 -7.74 2.61
C GLN A 356 4.04 -6.72 3.05
N TYR A 357 4.81 -7.00 4.09
CA TYR A 357 5.89 -6.11 4.55
C TYR A 357 7.16 -6.22 3.69
N PHE A 358 7.25 -7.23 2.81
CA PHE A 358 8.37 -7.45 1.91
C PHE A 358 8.16 -6.88 0.50
N THR A 359 7.05 -6.17 0.27
CA THR A 359 6.75 -5.54 -1.02
C THR A 359 7.44 -4.21 -1.30
N PRO A 360 7.85 -3.38 -0.30
CA PRO A 360 8.38 -2.03 -0.55
C PRO A 360 9.59 -1.94 -1.51
N PRO A 361 10.55 -2.87 -1.57
CA PRO A 361 11.67 -2.76 -2.50
C PRO A 361 11.29 -2.98 -3.97
N LEU A 362 10.21 -3.73 -4.26
CA LEU A 362 9.89 -4.21 -5.60
C LEU A 362 9.55 -3.10 -6.60
N PRO A 363 8.72 -2.08 -6.29
CA PRO A 363 8.45 -1.00 -7.22
C PRO A 363 9.72 -0.25 -7.63
N PHE A 364 10.66 -0.05 -6.70
CA PHE A 364 11.93 0.62 -6.98
C PHE A 364 12.89 -0.27 -7.78
N ALA A 365 12.94 -1.58 -7.51
CA ALA A 365 13.68 -2.54 -8.31
C ALA A 365 13.20 -2.53 -9.77
N ILE A 366 11.88 -2.45 -9.99
CA ILE A 366 11.29 -2.35 -11.33
C ILE A 366 11.65 -1.01 -11.99
N VAL A 367 11.67 0.10 -11.25
CA VAL A 367 12.14 1.39 -11.79
C VAL A 367 13.63 1.34 -12.14
N LEU A 368 14.47 0.64 -11.34
CA LEU A 368 15.89 0.42 -11.68
C LEU A 368 16.06 -0.31 -13.03
N VAL A 369 15.22 -1.32 -13.34
CA VAL A 369 15.23 -1.98 -14.66
C VAL A 369 15.05 -0.95 -15.77
N CYS A 370 14.10 -0.03 -15.61
CA CYS A 370 13.84 1.03 -16.58
C CYS A 370 15.04 1.97 -16.74
N LEU A 371 15.60 2.47 -15.64
CA LEU A 371 16.72 3.40 -15.67
C LEU A 371 17.99 2.77 -16.23
N LEU A 372 18.30 1.52 -15.86
CA LEU A 372 19.44 0.78 -16.41
C LEU A 372 19.28 0.57 -17.91
N PHE A 373 18.13 0.06 -18.37
CA PHE A 373 17.86 -0.14 -19.79
C PHE A 373 17.95 1.18 -20.59
N GLY A 374 17.39 2.25 -20.06
CA GLY A 374 17.44 3.58 -20.67
C GLY A 374 18.86 4.14 -20.80
N SER A 375 19.76 3.73 -19.90
CA SER A 375 21.16 4.17 -19.86
C SER A 375 22.09 3.35 -20.77
N LEU A 376 21.63 2.19 -21.31
CA LEU A 376 22.42 1.38 -22.22
C LEU A 376 22.59 2.05 -23.59
N ASP A 377 23.73 1.84 -24.24
CA ASP A 377 23.95 2.18 -25.66
C ASP A 377 23.08 1.30 -26.58
N ALA A 378 23.04 1.60 -27.88
CA ALA A 378 22.22 0.85 -28.82
C ALA A 378 22.57 -0.66 -28.85
N PRO A 379 23.87 -1.08 -28.97
CA PRO A 379 24.22 -2.49 -28.89
C PRO A 379 23.89 -3.15 -27.56
N GLY A 380 24.04 -2.42 -26.44
CA GLY A 380 23.65 -2.92 -25.11
C GLY A 380 22.16 -3.16 -25.00
N ARG A 381 21.33 -2.26 -25.55
CA ARG A 381 19.86 -2.45 -25.63
C ARG A 381 19.48 -3.64 -26.51
N ASP A 382 20.20 -3.85 -27.62
CA ASP A 382 19.94 -5.01 -28.50
C ASP A 382 20.25 -6.34 -27.79
N LEU A 383 21.33 -6.40 -26.98
CA LEU A 383 21.62 -7.55 -26.13
C LEU A 383 20.58 -7.74 -25.00
N ALA A 384 20.02 -6.65 -24.49
CA ALA A 384 19.04 -6.72 -23.40
C ALA A 384 17.65 -7.18 -23.87
N ARG A 385 17.24 -6.88 -25.11
CA ARG A 385 15.91 -7.18 -25.66
C ARG A 385 15.49 -8.66 -25.53
N PRO A 386 16.31 -9.66 -25.93
CA PRO A 386 15.92 -11.06 -25.80
C PRO A 386 15.76 -11.48 -24.33
N VAL A 387 16.60 -10.98 -23.43
CA VAL A 387 16.47 -11.24 -21.98
C VAL A 387 15.16 -10.66 -21.45
N MET A 388 14.83 -9.41 -21.81
CA MET A 388 13.58 -8.77 -21.45
C MET A 388 12.36 -9.51 -21.98
N ALA A 389 12.42 -10.01 -23.22
CA ALA A 389 11.34 -10.80 -23.82
C ALA A 389 11.14 -12.13 -23.09
N ALA A 390 12.23 -12.83 -22.76
CA ALA A 390 12.18 -14.07 -22.00
C ALA A 390 11.59 -13.85 -20.59
N VAL A 391 12.07 -12.82 -19.88
CA VAL A 391 11.55 -12.44 -18.56
C VAL A 391 10.07 -12.05 -18.65
N PHE A 392 9.65 -11.30 -19.65
CA PHE A 392 8.25 -10.96 -19.87
C PHE A 392 7.38 -12.22 -20.07
N ALA A 393 7.81 -13.14 -20.95
CA ALA A 393 7.09 -14.39 -21.18
C ALA A 393 6.96 -15.22 -19.91
N LEU A 394 8.06 -15.40 -19.16
CA LEU A 394 8.04 -16.12 -17.88
C LEU A 394 7.16 -15.42 -16.83
N THR A 395 7.16 -14.08 -16.80
CA THR A 395 6.28 -13.29 -15.92
C THR A 395 4.80 -13.55 -16.23
N VAL A 396 4.45 -13.59 -17.52
CA VAL A 396 3.07 -13.91 -17.97
C VAL A 396 2.70 -15.34 -17.59
N ILE A 397 3.58 -16.30 -17.87
CA ILE A 397 3.34 -17.72 -17.52
C ILE A 397 3.12 -17.90 -16.01
N THR A 398 3.90 -17.19 -15.19
CA THR A 398 3.82 -17.30 -13.73
C THR A 398 2.59 -16.60 -13.16
N GLY A 399 2.26 -15.40 -13.65
CA GLY A 399 1.24 -14.54 -13.03
C GLY A 399 -0.16 -14.67 -13.65
N ALA A 400 -0.27 -15.00 -14.95
CA ALA A 400 -1.58 -15.10 -15.61
C ALA A 400 -2.53 -16.13 -14.98
N PRO A 401 -2.08 -17.31 -14.55
CA PRO A 401 -2.95 -18.27 -13.87
C PRO A 401 -3.62 -17.74 -12.61
N LEU A 402 -3.03 -16.72 -11.96
CA LEU A 402 -3.60 -16.09 -10.77
C LEU A 402 -4.68 -15.05 -11.11
N LEU A 403 -4.66 -14.49 -12.32
CA LEU A 403 -5.60 -13.45 -12.76
C LEU A 403 -6.78 -14.01 -13.57
N LEU A 404 -6.50 -14.94 -14.48
CA LEU A 404 -7.48 -15.42 -15.48
C LEU A 404 -8.78 -15.98 -14.86
N PRO A 405 -8.74 -16.79 -13.77
CA PRO A 405 -9.96 -17.30 -13.18
C PRO A 405 -10.92 -16.22 -12.67
N ALA A 406 -10.38 -15.06 -12.25
CA ALA A 406 -11.20 -13.96 -11.74
C ALA A 406 -12.03 -13.26 -12.83
N LEU A 407 -11.64 -13.36 -14.12
CA LEU A 407 -12.36 -12.75 -15.23
C LEU A 407 -13.82 -13.22 -15.34
N THR A 408 -14.10 -14.46 -14.95
CA THR A 408 -15.47 -14.98 -14.91
C THR A 408 -16.39 -14.19 -13.96
N GLY A 409 -15.81 -13.53 -12.96
CA GLY A 409 -16.51 -12.66 -12.03
C GLY A 409 -17.02 -11.35 -12.64
N LEU A 410 -16.47 -10.91 -13.78
CA LEU A 410 -16.93 -9.68 -14.45
C LEU A 410 -18.37 -9.79 -14.92
N ALA A 411 -18.78 -10.97 -15.41
CA ALA A 411 -20.13 -11.21 -15.89
C ALA A 411 -21.18 -11.29 -14.76
N LYS A 412 -20.75 -11.33 -13.50
CA LYS A 412 -21.62 -11.54 -12.34
C LYS A 412 -21.34 -10.52 -11.23
N PRO A 413 -21.62 -9.21 -11.42
CA PRO A 413 -21.33 -8.17 -10.42
C PRO A 413 -22.01 -8.44 -9.06
N GLY A 414 -23.17 -9.07 -9.07
CA GLY A 414 -23.85 -9.52 -7.85
C GLY A 414 -23.06 -10.53 -7.00
N GLY A 415 -22.01 -11.15 -7.55
CA GLY A 415 -21.07 -12.04 -6.86
C GLY A 415 -19.80 -11.36 -6.37
N TRP A 416 -19.63 -10.06 -6.59
CA TRP A 416 -18.49 -9.31 -6.07
C TRP A 416 -18.53 -9.25 -4.55
N THR A 417 -17.38 -9.39 -3.92
CA THR A 417 -17.29 -9.51 -2.45
C THR A 417 -17.92 -8.31 -1.74
N GLY A 418 -17.63 -7.08 -2.18
CA GLY A 418 -18.23 -5.88 -1.59
C GLY A 418 -19.76 -5.83 -1.73
N VAL A 419 -20.30 -6.28 -2.87
CA VAL A 419 -21.75 -6.36 -3.09
C VAL A 419 -22.39 -7.44 -2.21
N GLN A 420 -21.73 -8.58 -2.02
CA GLN A 420 -22.24 -9.64 -1.15
C GLN A 420 -22.23 -9.22 0.32
N VAL A 421 -21.15 -8.59 0.79
CA VAL A 421 -21.05 -8.10 2.18
C VAL A 421 -22.15 -7.07 2.48
N ALA A 422 -22.43 -6.15 1.55
CA ALA A 422 -23.52 -5.20 1.69
C ALA A 422 -24.90 -5.90 1.77
N ARG A 423 -25.15 -6.91 0.92
CA ARG A 423 -26.39 -7.70 0.97
C ARG A 423 -26.53 -8.50 2.26
N ASP A 424 -25.43 -9.10 2.71
CA ASP A 424 -25.38 -9.84 3.97
C ASP A 424 -25.65 -8.91 5.16
N GLY A 425 -25.06 -7.71 5.16
CA GLY A 425 -25.32 -6.66 6.15
C GLY A 425 -26.79 -6.23 6.18
N ALA A 426 -27.39 -5.97 5.02
CA ALA A 426 -28.81 -5.63 4.91
C ALA A 426 -29.72 -6.77 5.42
N ALA A 427 -29.39 -8.02 5.12
CA ALA A 427 -30.15 -9.18 5.59
C ALA A 427 -30.05 -9.35 7.12
N ILE A 428 -28.86 -9.15 7.69
CA ILE A 428 -28.63 -9.15 9.13
C ILE A 428 -29.46 -8.03 9.78
N ALA A 429 -29.39 -6.82 9.23
CA ALA A 429 -30.11 -5.67 9.76
C ALA A 429 -31.63 -5.87 9.76
N ALA A 430 -32.18 -6.42 8.69
CA ALA A 430 -33.61 -6.73 8.62
C ALA A 430 -34.06 -7.69 9.74
N ARG A 431 -33.24 -8.72 10.03
CA ARG A 431 -33.55 -9.69 11.10
C ARG A 431 -33.42 -9.08 12.49
N VAL A 432 -32.39 -8.24 12.71
CA VAL A 432 -32.19 -7.56 14.01
C VAL A 432 -33.37 -6.62 14.27
N ARG A 433 -33.70 -5.75 13.32
CA ARG A 433 -34.81 -4.78 13.48
C ARG A 433 -36.15 -5.46 13.69
N GLN A 434 -36.40 -6.57 13.00
CA GLN A 434 -37.69 -7.30 13.12
C GLN A 434 -37.89 -7.89 14.52
N ARG A 435 -36.84 -8.34 15.20
CA ARG A 435 -36.96 -9.09 16.47
C ARG A 435 -36.44 -8.35 17.70
N ALA A 436 -35.43 -7.50 17.54
CA ALA A 436 -34.74 -6.88 18.66
C ALA A 436 -34.68 -5.34 18.58
N GLY A 437 -35.29 -4.72 17.55
CA GLY A 437 -35.30 -3.27 17.38
C GLY A 437 -33.97 -2.71 16.89
N ASP A 438 -33.76 -1.40 17.09
CA ASP A 438 -32.58 -0.65 16.60
C ASP A 438 -31.44 -0.54 17.64
N GLY A 439 -31.34 -1.47 18.60
CA GLY A 439 -30.27 -1.50 19.58
C GLY A 439 -28.91 -1.88 18.99
N PRO A 440 -27.82 -1.67 19.75
CA PRO A 440 -26.46 -1.90 19.28
C PRO A 440 -26.18 -3.41 19.07
N VAL A 441 -25.38 -3.70 18.07
CA VAL A 441 -24.89 -5.05 17.76
C VAL A 441 -23.49 -5.21 18.33
N ALA A 442 -23.26 -6.27 19.12
CA ALA A 442 -21.93 -6.66 19.57
C ALA A 442 -21.30 -7.60 18.56
N THR A 443 -20.18 -7.20 17.96
CA THR A 443 -19.47 -8.00 16.97
C THR A 443 -18.01 -7.57 16.83
N LEU A 444 -17.13 -8.53 16.59
CA LEU A 444 -15.74 -8.27 16.19
C LEU A 444 -15.56 -8.22 14.66
N SER A 445 -16.66 -8.34 13.91
CA SER A 445 -16.71 -8.15 12.46
C SER A 445 -17.64 -6.99 12.09
N PRO A 446 -17.28 -5.74 12.43
CA PRO A 446 -18.18 -4.58 12.37
C PRO A 446 -18.69 -4.26 10.98
N ILE A 447 -17.97 -4.63 9.92
CA ILE A 447 -18.32 -4.25 8.55
C ILE A 447 -19.74 -4.71 8.13
N HIS A 448 -20.17 -5.90 8.56
CA HIS A 448 -21.52 -6.38 8.22
C HIS A 448 -22.62 -5.60 8.93
N ALA A 449 -22.38 -5.21 10.19
CA ALA A 449 -23.33 -4.36 10.92
C ALA A 449 -23.37 -2.95 10.33
N LEU A 450 -22.21 -2.39 9.96
CA LEU A 450 -22.10 -1.06 9.36
C LEU A 450 -22.75 -1.01 7.97
N GLU A 451 -22.54 -2.02 7.12
CA GLU A 451 -23.25 -2.14 5.81
C GLU A 451 -24.77 -2.27 5.96
N GLY A 452 -25.22 -2.77 7.10
CA GLY A 452 -26.66 -2.82 7.45
C GLY A 452 -27.17 -1.59 8.18
N HIS A 453 -26.37 -0.55 8.38
CA HIS A 453 -26.67 0.65 9.19
C HIS A 453 -27.15 0.32 10.59
N LEU A 454 -26.58 -0.71 11.20
CA LEU A 454 -26.81 -1.05 12.60
C LEU A 454 -25.82 -0.31 13.48
N PRO A 455 -26.26 0.22 14.64
CA PRO A 455 -25.34 0.76 15.61
C PRO A 455 -24.46 -0.36 16.18
N ILE A 456 -23.19 -0.05 16.43
CA ILE A 456 -22.23 -0.97 17.04
C ILE A 456 -21.65 -0.36 18.30
N TYR A 457 -21.07 -1.19 19.15
CA TYR A 457 -20.28 -0.71 20.28
C TYR A 457 -18.97 -0.09 19.79
N PRO A 458 -18.62 1.13 20.20
CA PRO A 458 -17.35 1.75 19.83
C PRO A 458 -16.14 0.92 20.30
N HIS A 459 -16.29 0.13 21.37
CA HIS A 459 -15.30 -0.84 21.85
C HIS A 459 -14.88 -1.88 20.81
N PHE A 460 -15.77 -2.20 19.86
CA PHE A 460 -15.57 -3.19 18.80
C PHE A 460 -15.42 -2.57 17.41
N ALA A 461 -15.33 -1.24 17.34
CA ALA A 461 -15.31 -0.47 16.09
C ALA A 461 -14.22 -0.93 15.10
N LEU A 462 -13.07 -1.36 15.61
CA LEU A 462 -11.94 -1.84 14.81
C LEU A 462 -11.81 -3.36 14.80
N GLY A 463 -12.90 -4.07 15.12
CA GLY A 463 -12.93 -5.53 15.14
C GLY A 463 -12.04 -6.11 16.24
N GLN A 464 -11.45 -7.27 15.95
CA GLN A 464 -10.65 -8.01 16.90
C GLN A 464 -9.32 -7.36 17.31
N PHE A 465 -8.78 -6.42 16.49
CA PHE A 465 -7.38 -5.99 16.60
C PHE A 465 -7.02 -5.40 17.95
N MET A 466 -7.85 -4.49 18.48
CA MET A 466 -7.61 -3.91 19.80
C MET A 466 -8.00 -4.88 20.93
N VAL A 467 -9.12 -5.58 20.80
CA VAL A 467 -9.63 -6.52 21.82
C VAL A 467 -8.61 -7.61 22.12
N ARG A 468 -8.06 -8.26 21.08
CA ARG A 468 -7.08 -9.34 21.25
C ARG A 468 -5.74 -8.85 21.83
N ALA A 469 -5.33 -7.61 21.52
CA ALA A 469 -4.08 -7.03 22.00
C ALA A 469 -4.20 -6.38 23.38
N ALA A 470 -5.42 -6.04 23.81
CA ALA A 470 -5.71 -5.30 25.04
C ALA A 470 -5.10 -5.92 26.32
N PRO A 471 -5.04 -7.25 26.54
CA PRO A 471 -4.41 -7.82 27.73
C PRO A 471 -2.92 -7.44 27.89
N TRP A 472 -2.23 -7.13 26.79
CA TRP A 472 -0.81 -6.76 26.78
C TRP A 472 -0.57 -5.24 26.79
N VAL A 473 -1.62 -4.41 26.83
CA VAL A 473 -1.47 -2.96 26.98
C VAL A 473 -1.05 -2.64 28.43
N PRO A 474 0.11 -1.99 28.63
CA PRO A 474 0.55 -1.57 29.96
C PRO A 474 -0.51 -0.72 30.65
N GLU A 475 -0.69 -0.89 31.97
CA GLU A 475 -1.74 -0.20 32.73
C GLU A 475 -1.65 1.32 32.60
N GLY A 476 -0.45 1.88 32.65
CA GLY A 476 -0.22 3.32 32.47
C GLY A 476 -0.58 3.86 31.10
N GLU A 477 -0.64 2.99 30.07
CA GLU A 477 -1.00 3.38 28.69
C GLU A 477 -2.50 3.23 28.39
N ARG A 478 -3.26 2.46 29.20
CA ARG A 478 -4.70 2.20 28.95
C ARG A 478 -5.54 3.47 28.85
N ARG A 479 -5.14 4.53 29.56
CA ARG A 479 -5.81 5.85 29.52
C ARG A 479 -5.82 6.49 28.12
N HIS A 480 -4.91 6.08 27.23
CA HIS A 480 -4.83 6.60 25.86
C HIS A 480 -5.75 5.87 24.90
N TYR A 481 -6.39 4.77 25.32
CA TYR A 481 -7.31 3.98 24.51
C TYR A 481 -8.74 4.20 25.01
N ALA A 482 -9.49 5.07 24.33
CA ALA A 482 -10.92 5.18 24.60
C ALA A 482 -11.63 3.84 24.28
N TYR A 483 -12.71 3.59 24.99
CA TYR A 483 -13.47 2.35 24.82
C TYR A 483 -12.62 1.09 24.98
N PHE A 484 -11.66 1.12 25.90
CA PHE A 484 -10.78 -0.01 26.19
C PHE A 484 -11.56 -1.19 26.72
N VAL A 485 -11.41 -2.36 26.09
CA VAL A 485 -12.03 -3.61 26.52
C VAL A 485 -11.10 -4.78 26.26
N THR A 486 -11.05 -5.71 27.20
CA THR A 486 -10.35 -6.99 27.07
C THR A 486 -11.35 -8.11 26.89
N PRO A 487 -10.97 -9.30 26.40
CA PRO A 487 -11.86 -10.46 26.34
C PRO A 487 -12.53 -10.77 27.69
N GLY A 488 -11.81 -10.59 28.80
CA GLY A 488 -12.35 -10.82 30.16
C GLY A 488 -13.33 -9.75 30.65
N THR A 489 -13.32 -8.54 30.09
CA THR A 489 -14.24 -7.46 30.49
C THR A 489 -15.42 -7.29 29.56
N ILE A 490 -15.49 -8.00 28.44
CA ILE A 490 -16.63 -8.02 27.52
C ILE A 490 -17.94 -8.36 28.22
N PRO A 491 -18.03 -9.42 29.09
CA PRO A 491 -19.28 -9.75 29.76
C PRO A 491 -19.82 -8.63 30.64
N SER A 492 -18.95 -7.90 31.34
CA SER A 492 -19.34 -6.76 32.17
C SER A 492 -19.86 -5.60 31.34
N LEU A 493 -19.19 -5.26 30.23
CA LEU A 493 -19.63 -4.25 29.28
C LEU A 493 -21.04 -4.56 28.75
N LEU A 494 -21.23 -5.78 28.24
CA LEU A 494 -22.50 -6.19 27.64
C LEU A 494 -23.62 -6.39 28.66
N SER A 495 -23.29 -6.65 29.94
CA SER A 495 -24.26 -6.67 31.01
C SER A 495 -24.76 -5.28 31.39
N ALA A 496 -23.86 -4.28 31.35
CA ALA A 496 -24.21 -2.88 31.61
C ALA A 496 -25.01 -2.25 30.45
N GLN A 497 -24.75 -2.67 29.24
CA GLN A 497 -25.43 -2.23 28.02
C GLN A 497 -25.76 -3.44 27.15
N PRO A 498 -26.90 -4.10 27.39
CA PRO A 498 -27.26 -5.31 26.66
C PRO A 498 -27.42 -5.06 25.15
N PRO A 499 -26.78 -5.87 24.27
CA PRO A 499 -26.91 -5.73 22.83
C PRO A 499 -28.27 -6.22 22.34
N ALA A 500 -28.81 -5.60 21.27
CA ALA A 500 -29.96 -6.10 20.56
C ALA A 500 -29.63 -7.44 19.85
N ALA A 501 -28.39 -7.56 19.37
CA ALA A 501 -27.90 -8.77 18.72
C ALA A 501 -26.40 -8.94 18.95
N ILE A 502 -25.95 -10.19 18.81
CA ILE A 502 -24.51 -10.55 18.85
C ILE A 502 -24.22 -11.32 17.56
N LEU A 503 -23.21 -10.87 16.82
CA LEU A 503 -22.79 -11.49 15.55
C LEU A 503 -21.37 -12.04 15.73
N THR A 504 -21.19 -13.36 15.56
CA THR A 504 -19.93 -14.09 15.80
C THR A 504 -19.60 -15.07 14.67
N GLY A 505 -18.46 -15.72 14.79
CA GLY A 505 -18.03 -16.82 13.94
C GLY A 505 -17.15 -16.40 12.76
N MET A 506 -16.76 -15.12 12.68
CA MET A 506 -15.85 -14.62 11.64
C MET A 506 -14.43 -14.38 12.17
N GLU A 507 -14.25 -14.27 13.50
CA GLU A 507 -12.96 -13.94 14.13
C GLU A 507 -12.38 -15.13 14.96
N GLY A 508 -12.89 -16.33 14.71
CA GLY A 508 -12.40 -17.56 15.36
C GLY A 508 -12.52 -17.50 16.88
N ASP A 509 -11.47 -17.95 17.58
CA ASP A 509 -11.46 -18.03 19.05
C ASP A 509 -11.59 -16.65 19.73
N THR A 510 -11.34 -15.54 19.02
CA THR A 510 -11.53 -14.21 19.57
C THR A 510 -13.00 -13.89 19.82
N ASP A 511 -13.93 -14.54 19.11
CA ASP A 511 -15.37 -14.42 19.32
C ASP A 511 -15.89 -15.17 20.57
N ALA A 512 -15.07 -16.00 21.20
CA ALA A 512 -15.51 -16.89 22.31
C ALA A 512 -16.18 -16.15 23.48
N ALA A 513 -15.67 -14.96 23.84
CA ALA A 513 -16.27 -14.16 24.92
C ALA A 513 -17.69 -13.66 24.56
N LEU A 514 -17.94 -13.33 23.30
CA LEU A 514 -19.25 -12.93 22.79
C LEU A 514 -20.21 -14.12 22.76
N GLU A 515 -19.75 -15.28 22.31
CA GLU A 515 -20.53 -16.52 22.25
C GLU A 515 -20.92 -17.03 23.65
N ALA A 516 -19.98 -16.99 24.60
CA ALA A 516 -20.25 -17.34 25.99
C ALA A 516 -21.33 -16.44 26.58
N PHE A 517 -21.20 -15.11 26.43
CA PHE A 517 -22.20 -14.16 26.90
C PHE A 517 -23.58 -14.38 26.26
N ALA A 518 -23.62 -14.62 24.94
CA ALA A 518 -24.89 -14.89 24.24
C ALA A 518 -25.59 -16.12 24.81
N THR A 519 -24.83 -17.19 25.08
CA THR A 519 -25.36 -18.45 25.61
C THR A 519 -25.85 -18.27 27.07
N GLU A 520 -25.03 -17.67 27.92
CA GLU A 520 -25.36 -17.45 29.34
C GLU A 520 -26.59 -16.56 29.53
N ARG A 521 -26.77 -15.56 28.67
CA ARG A 521 -27.90 -14.63 28.72
C ARG A 521 -29.12 -15.12 27.92
N GLY A 522 -29.08 -16.30 27.34
CA GLY A 522 -30.20 -16.92 26.66
C GLY A 522 -30.60 -16.26 25.34
N TYR A 523 -29.64 -15.59 24.65
CA TYR A 523 -29.87 -15.11 23.28
C TYR A 523 -30.17 -16.28 22.35
N GLN A 524 -31.09 -16.08 21.43
CA GLN A 524 -31.54 -17.14 20.53
C GLN A 524 -30.67 -17.17 19.26
N PRO A 525 -29.94 -18.28 18.98
CA PRO A 525 -29.15 -18.38 17.77
C PRO A 525 -30.04 -18.48 16.53
N VAL A 526 -29.74 -17.65 15.54
CA VAL A 526 -30.39 -17.66 14.21
C VAL A 526 -29.31 -18.03 13.19
N PRO A 527 -29.48 -19.13 12.45
CA PRO A 527 -28.52 -19.50 11.44
C PRO A 527 -28.47 -18.45 10.32
N LEU A 528 -27.26 -18.05 9.94
CA LEU A 528 -26.97 -17.19 8.81
C LEU A 528 -26.28 -18.00 7.71
N SER A 529 -26.65 -17.72 6.48
CA SER A 529 -25.97 -18.26 5.30
C SER A 529 -25.27 -17.10 4.59
N LEU A 530 -24.02 -16.82 4.99
CA LEU A 530 -23.18 -15.81 4.34
C LEU A 530 -22.44 -16.44 3.18
N LYS A 531 -22.33 -15.74 2.05
CA LYS A 531 -21.78 -16.32 0.80
C LYS A 531 -20.28 -16.12 0.64
N LYS A 532 -19.66 -15.19 1.37
CA LYS A 532 -18.27 -14.78 1.17
C LYS A 532 -17.45 -14.66 2.47
N ALA A 533 -18.02 -15.02 3.60
CA ALA A 533 -17.23 -15.18 4.83
C ALA A 533 -16.34 -16.42 4.70
N GLU A 534 -15.10 -16.31 5.11
CA GLU A 534 -14.10 -17.40 5.03
C GLU A 534 -14.57 -18.64 5.79
N ASP A 535 -15.34 -18.44 6.89
CA ASP A 535 -15.95 -19.48 7.73
C ASP A 535 -17.50 -19.37 7.75
N ALA A 536 -18.13 -19.23 6.58
CA ALA A 536 -19.57 -19.02 6.46
C ALA A 536 -20.46 -20.00 7.26
N LYS A 537 -19.95 -21.20 7.54
CA LYS A 537 -20.65 -22.23 8.33
C LYS A 537 -20.62 -21.98 9.85
N ARG A 538 -19.70 -21.14 10.33
CA ARG A 538 -19.54 -20.81 11.76
C ARG A 538 -20.27 -19.54 12.17
N VAL A 539 -20.68 -18.70 11.20
CA VAL A 539 -21.31 -17.41 11.49
C VAL A 539 -22.68 -17.62 12.13
N ARG A 540 -22.89 -16.97 13.25
CA ARG A 540 -24.13 -17.03 14.04
C ARG A 540 -24.59 -15.63 14.41
N LEU A 541 -25.87 -15.40 14.27
CA LEU A 541 -26.54 -14.22 14.81
C LEU A 541 -27.33 -14.66 16.04
N TYR A 542 -27.03 -14.08 17.18
CA TYR A 542 -27.80 -14.28 18.41
C TYR A 542 -28.68 -13.05 18.63
N LEU A 543 -29.98 -13.26 18.79
CA LEU A 543 -30.96 -12.19 19.00
C LEU A 543 -31.45 -12.18 20.44
N ALA A 544 -31.64 -10.99 21.01
CA ALA A 544 -32.32 -10.84 22.29
C ALA A 544 -33.75 -11.42 22.20
N ARG A 545 -34.27 -11.94 23.32
CA ARG A 545 -35.62 -12.48 23.41
C ARG A 545 -36.69 -11.38 23.31
#